data_5967ccda072828463189237204165703
#
_entry.id   5967ccda072828463189237204165703
#
_cell.length_a   1.000
_cell.length_b   1.000
_cell.length_c   1.000
_cell.angle_alpha   90.00
_cell.angle_beta   90.00
_cell.angle_gamma   90.00
#
_symmetry.space_group_name_H-M   'P 1'
#
loop_
_entity.id
_entity.type
_entity.pdbx_description
1 polymer ?
#
loop_
_entity_poly.entity_id
_entity_poly.type
_entity_poly.pdbx_seq_one_letter_code
_entity_poly.pdbx_strand_id
1 'polypeptide(L)'
;QGLLLDSSGGAATEWLAEGLSSRGLDTIEVSSRLDPINQDCGAGDFSPTAKWSIEGLLMDESHHRLLWTITQRLEGNEGIPPWELGQIVGAALDGDGDRCLLIESTDEGLQIVDGDRMCDEIMRAGIAADSGTWKMAASIESDLGLTADLPRLGEHESVTTAVGDRWLSAALWPEKGARWFESEQIPRVIGTEDSGHLVMPTLCPNTSNKWALVGDGTATLLACLLARAALRKEGIASAFQAGWKKRSSIRPSVRERWTGDNELSSLVQSVAEKWCESPLSRTHVEGEPALMLLEGIVENLPVSI
;
A
#
# COMPACT_ATOMS: atom_id res chain seq x y z
N GLN A 1 -1.90 23.09 8.99
CA GLN A 1 -2.15 23.11 7.55
C GLN A 1 -2.87 21.82 7.15
N GLY A 2 -3.93 21.95 6.33
CA GLY A 2 -4.79 20.85 5.94
C GLY A 2 -4.09 19.78 5.09
N LEU A 3 -4.69 18.59 5.06
CA LEU A 3 -4.32 17.49 4.19
C LEU A 3 -4.49 17.91 2.71
N LEU A 4 -3.48 17.70 1.89
CA LEU A 4 -3.61 17.79 0.43
C LEU A 4 -4.16 16.46 -0.10
N LEU A 5 -5.26 16.51 -0.83
CA LEU A 5 -5.90 15.35 -1.42
C LEU A 5 -5.82 15.42 -2.93
N ASP A 6 -5.27 14.40 -3.54
CA ASP A 6 -5.28 14.19 -4.98
C ASP A 6 -6.16 12.98 -5.29
N SER A 7 -7.35 13.22 -5.77
CA SER A 7 -8.28 12.18 -6.20
C SER A 7 -8.22 11.88 -7.70
N SER A 8 -7.07 12.19 -8.33
CA SER A 8 -6.75 11.81 -9.71
C SER A 8 -7.72 12.29 -10.81
N GLY A 9 -8.53 13.34 -10.54
CA GLY A 9 -9.62 13.72 -11.42
C GLY A 9 -10.74 12.66 -11.52
N GLY A 10 -10.69 11.64 -10.69
CA GLY A 10 -11.48 10.42 -10.73
C GLY A 10 -12.76 10.42 -9.89
N ALA A 11 -13.17 9.24 -9.46
CA ALA A 11 -14.45 9.01 -8.77
C ALA A 11 -14.60 9.77 -7.45
N ALA A 12 -13.50 10.01 -6.72
CA ALA A 12 -13.50 10.70 -5.43
C ALA A 12 -13.41 12.23 -5.54
N THR A 13 -13.15 12.78 -6.74
CA THR A 13 -12.90 14.21 -6.96
C THR A 13 -14.11 15.05 -6.56
N GLU A 14 -13.85 16.19 -5.91
CA GLU A 14 -14.75 17.20 -5.39
C GLU A 14 -15.49 16.80 -4.10
N TRP A 15 -16.10 15.62 -4.04
CA TRP A 15 -16.94 15.25 -2.90
C TRP A 15 -16.15 14.78 -1.68
N LEU A 16 -14.99 14.12 -1.88
CA LEU A 16 -14.24 13.54 -0.75
C LEU A 16 -13.59 14.63 0.10
N ALA A 17 -12.91 15.59 -0.51
CA ALA A 17 -12.31 16.71 0.23
C ALA A 17 -13.35 17.53 1.01
N GLU A 18 -14.51 17.82 0.38
CA GLU A 18 -15.63 18.49 1.04
C GLU A 18 -16.19 17.65 2.19
N GLY A 19 -16.37 16.34 1.95
CA GLY A 19 -16.83 15.39 2.95
C GLY A 19 -15.92 15.29 4.16
N LEU A 20 -14.60 15.27 3.96
CA LEU A 20 -13.59 15.25 5.03
C LEU A 20 -13.58 16.58 5.80
N SER A 21 -13.55 17.70 5.09
CA SER A 21 -13.55 19.05 5.69
C SER A 21 -14.80 19.30 6.53
N SER A 22 -15.96 18.86 6.06
CA SER A 22 -17.23 18.99 6.82
C SER A 22 -17.25 18.18 8.11
N ARG A 23 -16.34 17.21 8.27
CA ARG A 23 -16.15 16.38 9.46
C ARG A 23 -14.96 16.77 10.31
N GLY A 24 -14.36 17.92 10.01
CA GLY A 24 -13.28 18.50 10.82
C GLY A 24 -11.87 18.10 10.40
N LEU A 25 -11.69 17.37 9.30
CA LEU A 25 -10.38 17.13 8.71
C LEU A 25 -10.17 18.15 7.59
N ASP A 26 -9.48 19.25 7.90
CA ASP A 26 -9.15 20.29 6.92
C ASP A 26 -8.43 19.68 5.73
N THR A 27 -9.08 19.67 4.56
CA THR A 27 -8.64 18.96 3.36
C THR A 27 -8.78 19.86 2.14
N ILE A 28 -7.73 19.89 1.31
CA ILE A 28 -7.69 20.68 0.09
C ILE A 28 -7.51 19.72 -1.09
N GLU A 29 -8.51 19.67 -1.98
CA GLU A 29 -8.40 18.93 -3.25
C GLU A 29 -7.44 19.65 -4.20
N VAL A 30 -6.48 18.89 -4.76
CA VAL A 30 -5.49 19.42 -5.70
C VAL A 30 -5.76 19.02 -7.16
N SER A 31 -6.61 18.02 -7.38
CA SER A 31 -7.04 17.59 -8.72
C SER A 31 -8.44 18.13 -9.08
N SER A 32 -8.78 18.10 -10.34
CA SER A 32 -10.04 18.59 -10.87
C SER A 32 -10.66 17.59 -11.84
N ARG A 33 -11.97 17.51 -11.93
CA ARG A 33 -12.68 16.71 -12.94
C ARG A 33 -12.41 17.13 -14.39
N LEU A 34 -11.80 18.27 -14.58
CA LEU A 34 -11.38 18.73 -15.90
C LEU A 34 -10.02 18.17 -16.32
N ASP A 35 -9.32 17.56 -15.38
CA ASP A 35 -8.01 16.99 -15.61
C ASP A 35 -8.13 15.58 -16.21
N PRO A 36 -7.17 15.16 -17.05
CA PRO A 36 -7.09 13.78 -17.49
C PRO A 36 -6.89 12.86 -16.28
N ILE A 37 -7.74 11.83 -16.17
CA ILE A 37 -7.68 10.86 -15.08
C ILE A 37 -6.36 10.11 -15.11
N ASN A 38 -5.68 9.97 -13.95
CA ASN A 38 -4.41 9.27 -13.79
C ASN A 38 -3.27 9.82 -14.67
N GLN A 39 -3.29 11.09 -15.00
CA GLN A 39 -2.21 11.71 -15.76
C GLN A 39 -1.59 12.86 -14.94
N ASP A 40 -0.31 12.74 -14.61
CA ASP A 40 0.41 13.67 -13.74
C ASP A 40 -0.30 13.90 -12.38
N CYS A 41 -1.05 12.89 -11.92
CA CYS A 41 -1.84 12.92 -10.69
C CYS A 41 -2.20 11.51 -10.20
N GLY A 42 -2.55 11.42 -8.93
CA GLY A 42 -3.07 10.21 -8.30
C GLY A 42 -2.00 9.18 -7.90
N ALA A 43 -2.47 8.13 -7.24
CA ALA A 43 -1.61 7.09 -6.68
C ALA A 43 -0.82 6.30 -7.75
N GLY A 44 -1.36 6.20 -8.96
CA GLY A 44 -0.77 5.39 -10.03
C GLY A 44 0.58 5.91 -10.55
N ASP A 45 0.86 7.19 -10.37
CA ASP A 45 2.12 7.81 -10.82
C ASP A 45 3.22 7.78 -9.74
N PHE A 46 2.92 7.31 -8.54
CA PHE A 46 3.90 7.16 -7.48
C PHE A 46 4.53 5.76 -7.44
N SER A 47 5.85 5.71 -7.23
CA SER A 47 6.49 4.48 -6.76
C SER A 47 6.19 4.30 -5.27
N PRO A 48 5.80 3.08 -4.81
CA PRO A 48 5.63 2.80 -3.38
C PRO A 48 6.87 3.10 -2.53
N THR A 49 8.05 3.09 -3.14
CA THR A 49 9.33 3.35 -2.46
C THR A 49 9.86 4.77 -2.66
N ALA A 50 9.04 5.68 -3.20
CA ALA A 50 9.50 7.03 -3.50
C ALA A 50 9.79 7.84 -2.23
N LYS A 51 10.92 8.58 -2.31
CA LYS A 51 11.37 9.52 -1.27
C LYS A 51 11.88 10.77 -1.96
N TRP A 52 11.71 11.90 -1.30
CA TRP A 52 12.15 13.20 -1.80
C TRP A 52 12.83 13.96 -0.68
N SER A 53 14.05 14.45 -0.92
CA SER A 53 14.64 15.47 -0.05
C SER A 53 13.96 16.82 -0.28
N ILE A 54 14.02 17.70 0.71
CA ILE A 54 13.48 19.07 0.57
C ILE A 54 14.17 19.80 -0.59
N GLU A 55 15.49 19.69 -0.68
CA GLU A 55 16.26 20.29 -1.78
C GLU A 55 15.82 19.70 -3.14
N GLY A 56 15.63 18.38 -3.22
CA GLY A 56 15.15 17.71 -4.43
C GLY A 56 13.78 18.21 -4.86
N LEU A 57 12.84 18.38 -3.93
CA LEU A 57 11.51 18.94 -4.24
C LEU A 57 11.56 20.37 -4.76
N LEU A 58 12.47 21.20 -4.23
CA LEU A 58 12.62 22.59 -4.67
C LEU A 58 13.36 22.72 -6.01
N MET A 59 14.13 21.70 -6.40
CA MET A 59 14.86 21.66 -7.67
C MET A 59 14.14 20.89 -8.77
N ASP A 60 13.17 20.04 -8.40
CA ASP A 60 12.46 19.16 -9.32
C ASP A 60 11.24 19.89 -9.89
N GLU A 61 11.18 19.99 -11.21
CA GLU A 61 9.98 20.39 -11.93
C GLU A 61 8.99 19.21 -12.03
N SER A 62 8.54 18.72 -10.86
CA SER A 62 7.56 17.64 -10.83
C SER A 62 6.28 18.06 -11.54
N HIS A 63 5.86 17.29 -12.52
CA HIS A 63 4.56 17.49 -13.16
C HIS A 63 3.41 16.94 -12.31
N HIS A 64 3.72 16.09 -11.31
CA HIS A 64 2.69 15.52 -10.43
C HIS A 64 2.06 16.60 -9.54
N ARG A 65 0.75 16.81 -9.68
CA ARG A 65 0.00 17.91 -9.02
C ARG A 65 0.19 17.99 -7.52
N LEU A 66 0.14 16.84 -6.84
CA LEU A 66 0.31 16.79 -5.39
C LEU A 66 1.71 17.26 -4.98
N LEU A 67 2.75 16.77 -5.64
CA LEU A 67 4.13 17.20 -5.36
C LEU A 67 4.33 18.67 -5.69
N TRP A 68 3.82 19.12 -6.83
CA TRP A 68 3.88 20.53 -7.20
C TRP A 68 3.23 21.43 -6.13
N THR A 69 2.04 21.05 -5.63
CA THR A 69 1.34 21.81 -4.59
C THR A 69 2.13 21.81 -3.27
N ILE A 70 2.76 20.69 -2.91
CA ILE A 70 3.65 20.59 -1.76
C ILE A 70 4.86 21.53 -1.92
N THR A 71 5.49 21.51 -3.10
CA THR A 71 6.62 22.39 -3.43
C THR A 71 6.24 23.87 -3.31
N GLN A 72 5.08 24.27 -3.83
CA GLN A 72 4.58 25.65 -3.67
C GLN A 72 4.40 26.06 -2.20
N ARG A 73 3.99 25.15 -1.32
CA ARG A 73 3.92 25.40 0.13
C ARG A 73 5.30 25.54 0.75
N LEU A 74 6.29 24.76 0.31
CA LEU A 74 7.68 24.89 0.75
C LEU A 74 8.26 26.22 0.32
N GLU A 75 8.11 26.61 -0.95
CA GLU A 75 8.58 27.90 -1.48
C GLU A 75 7.94 29.07 -0.74
N GLY A 76 6.63 29.02 -0.50
CA GLY A 76 5.90 30.05 0.26
C GLY A 76 6.34 30.14 1.72
N ASN A 77 7.09 29.18 2.23
CA ASN A 77 7.65 29.15 3.58
C ASN A 77 9.20 29.14 3.57
N GLU A 78 9.80 29.80 2.58
CA GLU A 78 11.25 29.96 2.43
C GLU A 78 12.03 28.61 2.42
N GLY A 79 11.41 27.52 1.93
CA GLY A 79 11.98 26.18 1.90
C GLY A 79 11.96 25.44 3.24
N ILE A 80 11.39 26.04 4.28
CA ILE A 80 11.23 25.41 5.59
C ILE A 80 9.95 24.56 5.59
N PRO A 81 10.01 23.24 5.90
CA PRO A 81 8.83 22.39 5.99
C PRO A 81 7.82 22.95 7.00
N PRO A 82 6.56 23.24 6.60
CA PRO A 82 5.56 23.79 7.51
C PRO A 82 4.77 22.68 8.25
N TRP A 83 5.28 21.45 8.27
CA TRP A 83 4.64 20.27 8.88
C TRP A 83 5.56 19.62 9.91
N GLU A 84 4.96 18.87 10.82
CA GLU A 84 5.65 18.12 11.86
C GLU A 84 6.21 16.79 11.30
N LEU A 85 7.27 16.26 11.93
CA LEU A 85 7.82 14.95 11.62
C LEU A 85 6.74 13.86 11.79
N GLY A 86 6.60 12.99 10.79
CA GLY A 86 5.60 11.93 10.75
C GLY A 86 4.17 12.43 10.48
N GLN A 87 4.00 13.70 10.09
CA GLN A 87 2.70 14.21 9.65
C GLN A 87 2.40 13.72 8.23
N ILE A 88 1.16 13.28 8.00
CA ILE A 88 0.65 13.08 6.65
C ILE A 88 0.33 14.43 6.04
N VAL A 89 1.05 14.76 4.98
CA VAL A 89 0.94 16.04 4.27
C VAL A 89 0.08 15.93 3.01
N GLY A 90 -0.03 14.73 2.45
CA GLY A 90 -0.81 14.47 1.26
C GLY A 90 -1.34 13.05 1.21
N ALA A 91 -2.41 12.86 0.46
CA ALA A 91 -2.98 11.58 0.10
C ALA A 91 -3.33 11.58 -1.39
N ALA A 92 -3.02 10.49 -2.08
CA ALA A 92 -3.34 10.30 -3.48
C ALA A 92 -4.19 9.04 -3.66
N LEU A 93 -5.32 9.18 -4.36
CA LEU A 93 -6.13 8.06 -4.83
C LEU A 93 -5.90 7.87 -6.33
N ASP A 94 -6.29 6.74 -6.86
CA ASP A 94 -6.34 6.55 -8.32
C ASP A 94 -7.73 6.87 -8.90
N GLY A 95 -7.89 6.68 -10.20
CA GLY A 95 -9.05 7.18 -10.93
C GLY A 95 -10.40 6.57 -10.53
N ASP A 96 -10.45 5.30 -10.20
CA ASP A 96 -11.64 4.61 -9.68
C ASP A 96 -11.72 4.64 -8.14
N GLY A 97 -10.62 5.03 -7.47
CA GLY A 97 -10.59 5.32 -6.05
C GLY A 97 -10.44 4.08 -5.18
N ASP A 98 -9.94 2.97 -5.71
CA ASP A 98 -9.73 1.72 -4.97
C ASP A 98 -8.35 1.66 -4.29
N ARG A 99 -7.39 2.49 -4.72
CA ARG A 99 -6.04 2.65 -4.14
C ARG A 99 -5.87 3.97 -3.43
N CYS A 100 -5.04 3.96 -2.41
CA CYS A 100 -4.60 5.15 -1.70
C CYS A 100 -3.12 5.03 -1.33
N LEU A 101 -2.34 6.07 -1.61
CA LEU A 101 -1.00 6.25 -1.09
C LEU A 101 -0.93 7.54 -0.29
N LEU A 102 -0.15 7.55 0.80
CA LEU A 102 0.01 8.75 1.61
C LEU A 102 1.42 9.32 1.46
N ILE A 103 1.56 10.61 1.65
CA ILE A 103 2.85 11.29 1.73
C ILE A 103 3.08 11.75 3.15
N GLU A 104 4.16 11.28 3.76
CA GLU A 104 4.56 11.57 5.13
C GLU A 104 5.83 12.41 5.16
N SER A 105 5.90 13.33 6.12
CA SER A 105 7.12 14.08 6.39
C SER A 105 8.12 13.25 7.18
N THR A 106 9.38 13.34 6.80
CA THR A 106 10.52 12.72 7.47
C THR A 106 11.57 13.78 7.85
N ASP A 107 12.59 13.40 8.59
CA ASP A 107 13.75 14.26 8.88
C ASP A 107 14.57 14.61 7.64
N GLU A 108 14.53 13.76 6.59
CA GLU A 108 15.22 13.98 5.33
C GLU A 108 14.36 14.71 4.27
N GLY A 109 13.02 14.75 4.47
CA GLY A 109 12.08 15.34 3.52
C GLY A 109 10.72 14.66 3.53
N LEU A 110 10.34 14.02 2.44
CA LEU A 110 9.07 13.32 2.29
C LEU A 110 9.27 11.87 1.83
N GLN A 111 8.34 11.01 2.18
CA GLN A 111 8.29 9.64 1.68
C GLN A 111 6.85 9.16 1.44
N ILE A 112 6.70 8.18 0.55
CA ILE A 112 5.44 7.46 0.42
C ILE A 112 5.24 6.55 1.64
N VAL A 113 4.02 6.53 2.14
CA VAL A 113 3.48 5.48 2.99
C VAL A 113 2.68 4.58 2.08
N ASP A 114 3.26 3.44 1.77
CA ASP A 114 2.69 2.46 0.84
C ASP A 114 1.61 1.58 1.49
N GLY A 115 1.02 0.70 0.71
CA GLY A 115 -0.04 -0.19 1.18
C GLY A 115 0.43 -1.13 2.28
N ASP A 116 1.65 -1.62 2.21
CA ASP A 116 2.20 -2.54 3.21
C ASP A 116 2.33 -1.86 4.57
N ARG A 117 2.82 -0.62 4.58
CA ARG A 117 2.94 0.17 5.81
C ARG A 117 1.58 0.57 6.35
N MET A 118 0.63 0.94 5.50
CA MET A 118 -0.74 1.23 5.94
C MET A 118 -1.41 -0.01 6.53
N CYS A 119 -1.23 -1.18 5.92
CA CYS A 119 -1.72 -2.46 6.42
C CYS A 119 -1.16 -2.76 7.82
N ASP A 120 0.14 -2.64 8.02
CA ASP A 120 0.80 -2.84 9.33
C ASP A 120 0.23 -1.89 10.39
N GLU A 121 0.10 -0.60 10.08
CA GLU A 121 -0.42 0.39 11.00
C GLU A 121 -1.88 0.12 11.41
N ILE A 122 -2.72 -0.26 10.44
CA ILE A 122 -4.13 -0.63 10.70
C ILE A 122 -4.20 -1.88 11.57
N MET A 123 -3.41 -2.91 11.25
CA MET A 123 -3.36 -4.13 12.05
C MET A 123 -2.89 -3.88 13.48
N ARG A 124 -1.77 -3.14 13.66
CA ARG A 124 -1.24 -2.81 15.00
C ARG A 124 -2.26 -2.07 15.85
N ALA A 125 -2.95 -1.10 15.25
CA ALA A 125 -4.02 -0.39 15.95
C ALA A 125 -5.19 -1.30 16.31
N GLY A 126 -5.58 -2.20 15.40
CA GLY A 126 -6.63 -3.20 15.65
C GLY A 126 -6.25 -4.21 16.73
N ILE A 127 -5.00 -4.71 16.73
CA ILE A 127 -4.45 -5.62 17.75
C ILE A 127 -4.40 -4.94 19.13
N ALA A 128 -3.99 -3.67 19.17
CA ALA A 128 -3.97 -2.90 20.42
C ALA A 128 -5.37 -2.66 20.99
N ALA A 129 -6.38 -2.51 20.13
CA ALA A 129 -7.76 -2.32 20.54
C ALA A 129 -8.44 -3.63 20.97
N ASP A 130 -8.07 -4.76 20.36
CA ASP A 130 -8.68 -6.07 20.61
C ASP A 130 -7.65 -7.19 20.31
N SER A 131 -7.41 -8.03 21.30
CA SER A 131 -6.39 -9.10 21.29
C SER A 131 -6.73 -10.34 20.43
N GLY A 132 -7.67 -10.22 19.49
CA GLY A 132 -8.03 -11.35 18.61
C GLY A 132 -6.99 -11.64 17.53
N THR A 133 -7.01 -12.87 17.01
CA THR A 133 -6.16 -13.29 15.88
C THR A 133 -6.56 -12.58 14.59
N TRP A 134 -5.59 -12.01 13.90
CA TRP A 134 -5.75 -11.42 12.59
C TRP A 134 -5.27 -12.38 11.50
N LYS A 135 -5.89 -12.26 10.32
CA LYS A 135 -5.42 -12.90 9.09
C LYS A 135 -5.10 -11.85 8.06
N MET A 136 -3.88 -11.86 7.56
CA MET A 136 -3.37 -10.95 6.53
C MET A 136 -3.14 -11.70 5.22
N ALA A 137 -3.55 -11.12 4.10
CA ALA A 137 -3.12 -11.52 2.77
C ALA A 137 -2.22 -10.43 2.19
N ALA A 138 -1.03 -10.78 1.77
CA ALA A 138 -0.09 -9.85 1.12
C ALA A 138 0.20 -10.33 -0.30
N SER A 139 0.23 -9.41 -1.26
CA SER A 139 0.62 -9.79 -2.61
C SER A 139 2.11 -10.14 -2.66
N ILE A 140 2.52 -10.87 -3.70
CA ILE A 140 3.94 -11.20 -3.94
C ILE A 140 4.83 -9.97 -4.15
N GLU A 141 4.23 -8.80 -4.38
CA GLU A 141 4.93 -7.53 -4.52
C GLU A 141 5.12 -6.81 -3.18
N SER A 142 4.49 -7.30 -2.11
CA SER A 142 4.61 -6.76 -0.76
C SER A 142 6.00 -6.96 -0.18
N ASP A 143 6.38 -6.11 0.77
CA ASP A 143 7.66 -6.20 1.46
C ASP A 143 7.73 -7.45 2.33
N LEU A 144 8.81 -8.22 2.22
CA LEU A 144 9.04 -9.41 3.05
C LEU A 144 9.07 -9.08 4.55
N GLY A 145 9.49 -7.86 4.91
CA GLY A 145 9.49 -7.39 6.29
C GLY A 145 8.11 -7.37 6.91
N LEU A 146 7.06 -7.08 6.15
CA LEU A 146 5.68 -7.07 6.63
C LEU A 146 5.25 -8.44 7.17
N THR A 147 5.47 -9.50 6.39
CA THR A 147 5.12 -10.86 6.81
C THR A 147 6.08 -11.41 7.86
N ALA A 148 7.37 -11.05 7.81
CA ALA A 148 8.39 -11.48 8.77
C ALA A 148 8.19 -10.86 10.16
N ASP A 149 7.63 -9.65 10.25
CA ASP A 149 7.37 -8.98 11.53
C ASP A 149 6.08 -9.43 12.21
N LEU A 150 5.14 -9.97 11.44
CA LEU A 150 3.82 -10.36 11.93
C LEU A 150 3.84 -11.29 13.16
N PRO A 151 4.69 -12.34 13.24
CA PRO A 151 4.78 -13.20 14.42
C PRO A 151 5.19 -12.48 15.70
N ARG A 152 5.86 -11.31 15.59
CA ARG A 152 6.25 -10.50 16.75
C ARG A 152 5.07 -9.79 17.39
N LEU A 153 3.96 -9.66 16.67
CA LEU A 153 2.72 -9.04 17.16
C LEU A 153 1.82 -10.03 17.90
N GLY A 154 2.07 -11.33 17.79
CA GLY A 154 1.28 -12.39 18.40
C GLY A 154 0.96 -13.54 17.44
N GLU A 155 -0.03 -14.35 17.79
CA GLU A 155 -0.51 -15.45 16.96
C GLU A 155 -1.44 -14.91 15.86
N HIS A 156 -0.85 -14.53 14.73
CA HIS A 156 -1.56 -14.04 13.56
C HIS A 156 -1.20 -14.88 12.34
N GLU A 157 -2.07 -14.89 11.35
CA GLU A 157 -1.89 -15.64 10.11
C GLU A 157 -1.52 -14.70 8.96
N SER A 158 -0.57 -15.11 8.12
CA SER A 158 -0.29 -14.44 6.85
C SER A 158 -0.31 -15.42 5.69
N VAL A 159 -0.74 -14.95 4.53
CA VAL A 159 -0.72 -15.70 3.29
C VAL A 159 -0.25 -14.81 2.15
N THR A 160 0.65 -15.34 1.31
CA THR A 160 1.12 -14.66 0.10
C THR A 160 0.22 -15.02 -1.08
N THR A 161 -0.18 -14.03 -1.87
CA THR A 161 -1.07 -14.21 -3.01
C THR A 161 -0.49 -13.61 -4.29
N ALA A 162 -1.08 -13.95 -5.42
CA ALA A 162 -0.90 -13.18 -6.65
C ALA A 162 -1.43 -11.74 -6.48
N VAL A 163 -1.03 -10.85 -7.37
CA VAL A 163 -1.50 -9.46 -7.42
C VAL A 163 -2.96 -9.41 -7.85
N GLY A 164 -3.74 -8.58 -7.19
CA GLY A 164 -5.15 -8.32 -7.46
C GLY A 164 -6.08 -8.66 -6.30
N ASP A 165 -7.06 -7.79 -6.06
CA ASP A 165 -8.02 -7.89 -4.97
C ASP A 165 -8.78 -9.21 -4.90
N ARG A 166 -9.06 -9.83 -6.06
CA ARG A 166 -9.69 -11.16 -6.14
C ARG A 166 -8.87 -12.24 -5.43
N TRP A 167 -7.54 -12.16 -5.49
CA TRP A 167 -6.65 -13.13 -4.86
C TRP A 167 -6.51 -12.85 -3.37
N LEU A 168 -6.36 -11.58 -3.01
CA LEU A 168 -6.37 -11.13 -1.62
C LEU A 168 -7.68 -11.57 -0.95
N SER A 169 -8.82 -11.25 -1.55
CA SER A 169 -10.12 -11.63 -1.04
C SER A 169 -10.30 -13.14 -0.95
N ALA A 170 -9.92 -13.90 -1.99
CA ALA A 170 -10.05 -15.36 -2.00
C ALA A 170 -9.25 -16.02 -0.87
N ALA A 171 -8.05 -15.49 -0.57
CA ALA A 171 -7.21 -15.99 0.51
C ALA A 171 -7.76 -15.65 1.91
N LEU A 172 -8.48 -14.55 2.04
CA LEU A 172 -9.03 -14.07 3.32
C LEU A 172 -10.38 -14.68 3.67
N TRP A 173 -11.16 -15.16 2.69
CA TRP A 173 -12.48 -15.75 2.96
C TRP A 173 -12.39 -16.90 3.96
N PRO A 174 -13.42 -17.08 4.82
CA PRO A 174 -13.42 -18.13 5.83
C PRO A 174 -13.45 -19.54 5.24
N GLU A 175 -14.01 -19.67 4.04
CA GLU A 175 -14.07 -20.92 3.28
C GLU A 175 -14.07 -20.64 1.78
N LYS A 176 -13.64 -21.63 0.99
CA LYS A 176 -13.58 -21.52 -0.48
C LYS A 176 -14.99 -21.28 -1.06
N GLY A 177 -15.12 -20.19 -1.80
CA GLY A 177 -16.37 -19.79 -2.46
C GLY A 177 -17.30 -18.93 -1.60
N ALA A 178 -16.95 -18.61 -0.38
CA ALA A 178 -17.66 -17.61 0.42
C ALA A 178 -17.65 -16.24 -0.28
N ARG A 179 -18.70 -15.48 -0.07
CA ARG A 179 -18.83 -14.11 -0.61
C ARG A 179 -19.01 -13.06 0.48
N TRP A 180 -19.14 -13.48 1.73
CA TRP A 180 -19.27 -12.62 2.91
C TRP A 180 -18.91 -13.40 4.17
N PHE A 181 -18.54 -12.66 5.21
CA PHE A 181 -18.50 -13.17 6.59
C PHE A 181 -19.87 -12.95 7.24
N GLU A 182 -20.30 -13.88 8.07
CA GLU A 182 -21.42 -13.68 8.97
C GLU A 182 -20.88 -13.48 10.39
N SER A 183 -20.90 -12.25 10.89
CA SER A 183 -20.33 -11.88 12.18
C SER A 183 -20.99 -10.62 12.73
N GLU A 184 -21.27 -10.62 14.03
CA GLU A 184 -21.70 -9.42 14.77
C GLU A 184 -20.55 -8.38 14.92
N GLN A 185 -19.31 -8.83 14.79
CA GLN A 185 -18.12 -8.00 14.89
C GLN A 185 -17.44 -7.88 13.53
N ILE A 186 -16.66 -6.83 13.34
CA ILE A 186 -15.83 -6.64 12.14
C ILE A 186 -14.86 -7.83 12.07
N PRO A 187 -14.82 -8.57 10.95
CA PRO A 187 -13.83 -9.62 10.73
C PRO A 187 -12.40 -9.07 10.82
N ARG A 188 -11.50 -9.76 11.51
CA ARG A 188 -10.10 -9.36 11.67
C ARG A 188 -9.26 -9.87 10.50
N VAL A 189 -9.56 -9.36 9.33
CA VAL A 189 -8.86 -9.72 8.09
C VAL A 189 -8.50 -8.46 7.31
N ILE A 190 -7.34 -8.49 6.62
CA ILE A 190 -6.88 -7.40 5.77
C ILE A 190 -6.04 -7.96 4.63
N GLY A 191 -6.24 -7.43 3.43
CA GLY A 191 -5.41 -7.70 2.26
C GLY A 191 -4.64 -6.47 1.85
N THR A 192 -3.41 -6.64 1.35
CA THR A 192 -2.57 -5.51 0.94
C THR A 192 -1.77 -5.78 -0.32
N GLU A 193 -1.60 -4.72 -1.08
CA GLU A 193 -0.58 -4.54 -2.10
C GLU A 193 0.20 -3.26 -1.80
N ASP A 194 1.49 -3.24 -2.04
CA ASP A 194 2.30 -2.05 -1.81
C ASP A 194 1.86 -0.84 -2.66
N SER A 195 1.14 -1.08 -3.75
CA SER A 195 0.52 -0.04 -4.60
C SER A 195 -0.53 0.82 -3.88
N GLY A 196 -0.88 0.49 -2.62
CA GLY A 196 -1.91 1.17 -1.84
C GLY A 196 -3.30 0.58 -2.01
N HIS A 197 -3.43 -0.59 -2.65
CA HIS A 197 -4.69 -1.32 -2.75
C HIS A 197 -4.86 -2.20 -1.50
N LEU A 198 -5.74 -1.78 -0.60
CA LEU A 198 -6.08 -2.54 0.60
C LEU A 198 -7.49 -3.09 0.50
N VAL A 199 -7.63 -4.38 0.82
CA VAL A 199 -8.93 -5.07 0.89
C VAL A 199 -9.31 -5.24 2.34
N MET A 200 -10.45 -4.67 2.73
CA MET A 200 -10.93 -4.65 4.10
C MET A 200 -12.40 -5.06 4.21
N PRO A 201 -12.83 -5.56 5.40
CA PRO A 201 -14.24 -5.86 5.64
C PRO A 201 -15.11 -4.62 5.56
N THR A 202 -16.13 -4.68 4.73
CA THR A 202 -17.14 -3.64 4.57
C THR A 202 -18.52 -4.24 4.80
N LEU A 203 -19.32 -3.60 5.65
CA LEU A 203 -20.67 -4.08 5.97
C LEU A 203 -21.54 -4.05 4.71
N CYS A 204 -22.14 -5.18 4.36
CA CYS A 204 -23.03 -5.26 3.22
C CYS A 204 -24.25 -4.35 3.43
N PRO A 205 -24.70 -3.64 2.38
CA PRO A 205 -25.87 -2.77 2.50
C PRO A 205 -27.11 -3.51 3.02
N ASN A 206 -27.86 -2.85 3.90
CA ASN A 206 -29.10 -3.38 4.51
C ASN A 206 -28.93 -4.67 5.34
N THR A 207 -27.74 -4.93 5.85
CA THR A 207 -27.47 -6.02 6.79
C THR A 207 -26.79 -5.50 8.06
N SER A 208 -26.84 -6.26 9.15
CA SER A 208 -26.19 -5.93 10.40
C SER A 208 -24.98 -6.82 10.70
N ASN A 209 -24.84 -7.95 9.99
CA ASN A 209 -23.87 -9.00 10.33
C ASN A 209 -23.21 -9.65 9.12
N LYS A 210 -23.40 -9.12 7.90
CA LYS A 210 -22.76 -9.61 6.68
C LYS A 210 -21.70 -8.63 6.20
N TRP A 211 -20.47 -9.12 6.08
CA TRP A 211 -19.32 -8.32 5.69
C TRP A 211 -18.74 -8.84 4.37
N ALA A 212 -18.64 -7.98 3.38
CA ALA A 212 -17.89 -8.25 2.16
C ALA A 212 -16.45 -7.77 2.30
N LEU A 213 -15.57 -8.23 1.43
CA LEU A 213 -14.22 -7.70 1.28
C LEU A 213 -14.20 -6.75 0.09
N VAL A 214 -13.70 -5.54 0.30
CA VAL A 214 -13.72 -4.47 -0.72
C VAL A 214 -12.40 -3.71 -0.68
N GLY A 215 -11.82 -3.46 -1.87
CA GLY A 215 -10.80 -2.44 -2.07
C GLY A 215 -11.47 -1.07 -2.15
N ASP A 216 -11.08 -0.15 -1.25
CA ASP A 216 -11.64 1.21 -1.18
C ASP A 216 -10.56 2.15 -0.64
N GLY A 217 -10.00 2.99 -1.53
CA GLY A 217 -8.96 3.95 -1.19
C GLY A 217 -9.40 5.00 -0.18
N THR A 218 -10.69 5.39 -0.19
CA THR A 218 -11.24 6.32 0.80
C THR A 218 -11.31 5.68 2.18
N ALA A 219 -11.79 4.44 2.27
CA ALA A 219 -11.82 3.68 3.51
C ALA A 219 -10.39 3.43 4.03
N THR A 220 -9.46 3.13 3.14
CA THR A 220 -8.03 2.96 3.44
C THR A 220 -7.44 4.23 4.05
N LEU A 221 -7.65 5.40 3.42
CA LEU A 221 -7.23 6.69 3.94
C LEU A 221 -7.72 6.92 5.37
N LEU A 222 -9.03 6.76 5.58
CA LEU A 222 -9.65 6.99 6.89
C LEU A 222 -9.16 5.99 7.94
N ALA A 223 -9.08 4.70 7.60
CA ALA A 223 -8.59 3.66 8.50
C ALA A 223 -7.14 3.92 8.94
N CYS A 224 -6.27 4.32 7.99
CA CYS A 224 -4.87 4.62 8.29
C CYS A 224 -4.74 5.86 9.18
N LEU A 225 -5.47 6.95 8.91
CA LEU A 225 -5.43 8.15 9.76
C LEU A 225 -5.92 7.86 11.18
N LEU A 226 -6.98 7.06 11.33
CA LEU A 226 -7.49 6.62 12.64
C LEU A 226 -6.52 5.70 13.35
N ALA A 227 -5.91 4.76 12.63
CA ALA A 227 -4.89 3.85 13.18
C ALA A 227 -3.69 4.64 13.72
N ARG A 228 -3.16 5.59 12.95
CA ARG A 228 -2.05 6.47 13.38
C ARG A 228 -2.40 7.29 14.62
N ALA A 229 -3.61 7.84 14.67
CA ALA A 229 -4.06 8.58 15.84
C ALA A 229 -4.14 7.69 17.08
N ALA A 230 -4.65 6.45 16.94
CA ALA A 230 -4.71 5.47 18.01
C ALA A 230 -3.31 5.04 18.48
N LEU A 231 -2.41 4.69 17.55
CA LEU A 231 -1.04 4.28 17.86
C LEU A 231 -0.24 5.38 18.57
N ARG A 232 -0.36 6.63 18.12
CA ARG A 232 0.25 7.80 18.79
C ARG A 232 -0.27 7.97 20.20
N LYS A 233 -1.57 7.84 20.42
CA LYS A 233 -2.18 7.98 21.74
C LYS A 233 -1.69 6.91 22.72
N GLU A 234 -1.50 5.69 22.26
CA GLU A 234 -1.02 4.57 23.07
C GLU A 234 0.52 4.51 23.15
N GLY A 235 1.24 5.41 22.46
CA GLY A 235 2.71 5.42 22.42
C GLY A 235 3.31 4.17 21.75
N ILE A 236 2.55 3.53 20.86
CA ILE A 236 3.00 2.35 20.12
C ILE A 236 3.76 2.81 18.89
N ALA A 237 5.01 2.35 18.76
CA ALA A 237 5.80 2.58 17.57
C ALA A 237 5.11 1.94 16.35
N SER A 238 4.99 2.71 15.28
CA SER A 238 4.46 2.22 14.02
C SER A 238 5.56 1.60 13.18
N ALA A 239 5.16 0.67 12.34
CA ALA A 239 5.86 0.12 11.22
C ALA A 239 6.84 -1.03 11.52
N PHE A 240 6.69 -2.05 10.71
CA PHE A 240 7.70 -3.07 10.47
C PHE A 240 8.96 -2.42 9.86
N GLN A 241 10.07 -3.11 9.96
CA GLN A 241 11.30 -2.68 9.30
C GLN A 241 11.21 -3.10 7.83
N ALA A 242 11.00 -2.12 6.94
CA ALA A 242 10.97 -2.37 5.51
C ALA A 242 12.33 -2.91 5.02
N GLY A 243 12.26 -3.89 4.14
CA GLY A 243 13.42 -4.44 3.43
C GLY A 243 13.85 -3.54 2.28
N TRP A 244 14.95 -3.92 1.63
CA TRP A 244 15.32 -3.34 0.36
C TRP A 244 14.49 -3.94 -0.77
N LYS A 245 13.88 -3.10 -1.60
CA LYS A 245 13.03 -3.50 -2.71
C LYS A 245 13.39 -2.74 -3.97
N LYS A 246 13.49 -3.44 -5.08
CA LYS A 246 13.72 -2.83 -6.39
C LYS A 246 12.81 -3.48 -7.45
N ARG A 247 12.11 -2.65 -8.19
CA ARG A 247 11.39 -3.04 -9.39
C ARG A 247 12.14 -2.60 -10.64
N SER A 248 12.15 -3.43 -11.65
CA SER A 248 12.72 -3.10 -12.95
C SER A 248 11.82 -3.59 -14.07
N SER A 249 11.44 -2.69 -14.96
CA SER A 249 10.74 -3.05 -16.20
C SER A 249 11.75 -3.37 -17.30
N ILE A 250 11.62 -4.53 -17.91
CA ILE A 250 12.43 -4.93 -19.06
C ILE A 250 11.72 -4.44 -20.32
N ARG A 251 12.34 -3.51 -21.05
CA ARG A 251 11.80 -2.97 -22.31
C ARG A 251 12.85 -3.03 -23.42
N PRO A 252 12.50 -3.41 -24.65
CA PRO A 252 11.20 -3.95 -25.05
C PRO A 252 10.97 -5.37 -24.48
N SER A 253 9.74 -5.69 -24.12
CA SER A 253 9.35 -7.05 -23.68
C SER A 253 8.36 -7.67 -24.65
N VAL A 254 8.51 -8.95 -24.89
CA VAL A 254 7.54 -9.77 -25.62
C VAL A 254 6.95 -10.73 -24.60
N ARG A 255 5.78 -10.37 -24.09
CA ARG A 255 5.14 -11.08 -22.96
C ARG A 255 4.90 -12.56 -23.23
N GLU A 256 4.63 -12.91 -24.47
CA GLU A 256 4.40 -14.30 -24.93
C GLU A 256 5.64 -15.18 -24.85
N ARG A 257 6.82 -14.58 -24.71
CA ARG A 257 8.08 -15.33 -24.53
C ARG A 257 8.34 -15.76 -23.09
N TRP A 258 7.52 -15.27 -22.15
CA TRP A 258 7.64 -15.63 -20.76
C TRP A 258 6.43 -16.43 -20.32
N THR A 259 6.63 -17.70 -19.98
CA THR A 259 5.58 -18.60 -19.49
C THR A 259 5.79 -19.06 -18.04
N GLY A 260 6.87 -18.59 -17.39
CA GLY A 260 7.23 -18.99 -16.04
C GLY A 260 7.89 -20.37 -15.93
N ASP A 261 7.79 -21.22 -16.95
CA ASP A 261 8.31 -22.60 -16.97
C ASP A 261 9.16 -22.96 -18.21
N ASN A 262 9.51 -21.96 -19.04
CA ASN A 262 10.28 -22.16 -20.27
C ASN A 262 11.80 -22.02 -20.04
N GLU A 263 12.59 -22.13 -21.14
CA GLU A 263 14.05 -22.00 -21.10
C GLU A 263 14.51 -20.66 -20.53
N LEU A 264 13.78 -19.56 -20.82
CA LEU A 264 14.12 -18.24 -20.31
C LEU A 264 13.94 -18.17 -18.78
N SER A 265 12.87 -18.74 -18.24
CA SER A 265 12.67 -18.82 -16.80
C SER A 265 13.71 -19.69 -16.10
N SER A 266 14.13 -20.79 -16.74
CA SER A 266 15.22 -21.63 -16.25
C SER A 266 16.57 -20.90 -16.25
N LEU A 267 16.82 -20.07 -17.26
CA LEU A 267 18.01 -19.22 -17.30
C LEU A 267 18.00 -18.18 -16.17
N VAL A 268 16.88 -17.50 -15.94
CA VAL A 268 16.74 -16.54 -14.83
C VAL A 268 16.99 -17.23 -13.50
N GLN A 269 16.40 -18.40 -13.25
CA GLN A 269 16.65 -19.17 -12.05
C GLN A 269 18.13 -19.53 -11.91
N SER A 270 18.79 -20.00 -12.96
CA SER A 270 20.22 -20.36 -12.92
C SER A 270 21.14 -19.17 -12.66
N VAL A 271 20.73 -17.96 -13.03
CA VAL A 271 21.45 -16.71 -12.71
C VAL A 271 21.23 -16.37 -11.24
N ALA A 272 19.99 -16.41 -10.74
CA ALA A 272 19.68 -16.13 -9.35
C ALA A 272 20.38 -17.09 -8.37
N GLU A 273 20.46 -18.37 -8.72
CA GLU A 273 21.18 -19.40 -7.93
C GLU A 273 22.66 -19.07 -7.70
N LYS A 274 23.29 -18.29 -8.58
CA LYS A 274 24.70 -17.87 -8.41
C LYS A 274 24.89 -16.80 -7.35
N TRP A 275 23.84 -16.14 -6.94
CA TRP A 275 23.85 -15.07 -5.95
C TRP A 275 23.40 -15.56 -4.56
N CYS A 276 22.73 -16.72 -4.49
CA CYS A 276 22.19 -17.25 -3.25
C CYS A 276 23.14 -18.23 -2.58
N GLU A 277 23.22 -18.17 -1.27
CA GLU A 277 24.02 -19.07 -0.42
C GLU A 277 23.30 -20.41 -0.17
N SER A 278 22.00 -20.45 -0.41
CA SER A 278 21.16 -21.65 -0.26
C SER A 278 20.52 -22.02 -1.60
N PRO A 279 20.12 -23.27 -1.79
CA PRO A 279 19.27 -23.63 -2.94
C PRO A 279 18.04 -22.73 -2.97
N LEU A 280 17.74 -22.18 -4.15
CA LEU A 280 16.52 -21.40 -4.35
C LEU A 280 15.29 -22.31 -4.26
N SER A 281 14.31 -21.91 -3.49
CA SER A 281 12.96 -22.44 -3.62
C SER A 281 12.25 -21.73 -4.76
N ARG A 282 11.51 -22.49 -5.55
CA ARG A 282 10.64 -21.95 -6.61
C ARG A 282 9.21 -22.23 -6.23
N THR A 283 8.45 -21.16 -6.08
CA THR A 283 7.05 -21.24 -5.70
C THR A 283 6.17 -20.83 -6.88
N HIS A 284 5.13 -21.59 -7.13
CA HIS A 284 4.05 -21.25 -8.05
C HIS A 284 2.98 -20.49 -7.27
N VAL A 285 2.57 -19.35 -7.82
CA VAL A 285 1.49 -18.56 -7.23
C VAL A 285 0.17 -18.96 -7.89
N GLU A 286 -0.81 -19.37 -7.09
CA GLU A 286 -2.13 -19.76 -7.60
C GLU A 286 -2.74 -18.62 -8.41
N GLY A 287 -3.17 -18.92 -9.63
CA GLY A 287 -3.81 -17.95 -10.52
C GLY A 287 -2.88 -17.21 -11.47
N GLU A 288 -1.56 -17.28 -11.27
CA GLU A 288 -0.58 -16.60 -12.12
C GLU A 288 0.50 -17.60 -12.62
N PRO A 289 0.16 -18.47 -13.58
CA PRO A 289 1.07 -19.54 -14.04
C PRO A 289 2.35 -18.98 -14.69
N ALA A 290 2.31 -17.76 -15.21
CA ALA A 290 3.48 -17.09 -15.79
C ALA A 290 4.38 -16.44 -14.73
N LEU A 291 3.93 -16.37 -13.49
CA LEU A 291 4.73 -15.80 -12.40
C LEU A 291 5.70 -16.84 -11.87
N MET A 292 6.95 -16.44 -11.71
CA MET A 292 7.99 -17.22 -11.07
C MET A 292 8.47 -16.46 -9.83
N LEU A 293 8.22 -17.05 -8.66
CA LEU A 293 8.74 -16.54 -7.40
C LEU A 293 9.93 -17.42 -6.99
N LEU A 294 11.09 -16.81 -6.84
CA LEU A 294 12.32 -17.44 -6.36
C LEU A 294 12.69 -16.89 -5.00
N GLU A 295 12.85 -17.75 -4.03
CA GLU A 295 13.19 -17.37 -2.67
C GLU A 295 14.50 -18.05 -2.23
N GLY A 296 15.35 -17.32 -1.55
CA GLY A 296 16.65 -17.81 -1.11
C GLY A 296 17.25 -16.94 -0.02
N ILE A 297 18.56 -17.15 0.24
CA ILE A 297 19.33 -16.40 1.23
C ILE A 297 20.53 -15.78 0.54
N VAL A 298 20.76 -14.48 0.76
CA VAL A 298 21.94 -13.74 0.34
C VAL A 298 22.48 -12.98 1.55
N GLU A 299 23.76 -13.16 1.89
CA GLU A 299 24.39 -12.53 3.07
C GLU A 299 23.60 -12.75 4.39
N ASN A 300 23.05 -13.95 4.56
CA ASN A 300 22.18 -14.34 5.69
C ASN A 300 20.82 -13.61 5.74
N LEU A 301 20.42 -12.89 4.69
CA LEU A 301 19.12 -12.24 4.60
C LEU A 301 18.20 -13.00 3.63
N PRO A 302 16.91 -13.15 3.95
CA PRO A 302 15.95 -13.72 3.03
C PRO A 302 15.75 -12.76 1.85
N VAL A 303 15.74 -13.32 0.64
CA VAL A 303 15.47 -12.59 -0.60
C VAL A 303 14.39 -13.28 -1.40
N SER A 304 13.60 -12.49 -2.10
CA SER A 304 12.57 -12.94 -3.04
C SER A 304 12.75 -12.21 -4.38
N ILE A 305 12.66 -12.96 -5.49
CA ILE A 305 12.87 -12.47 -6.86
C ILE A 305 11.68 -12.90 -7.72
#